data_ddb10acde80fcad5773d51523322abc3
#
_entry.id   ddb10acde80fcad5773d51523322abc3
#
_cell.length_a   1.000
_cell.length_b   1.000
_cell.length_c   1.000
_cell.angle_alpha   90.00
_cell.angle_beta   90.00
_cell.angle_gamma   90.00
#
_symmetry.space_group_name_H-M   'P 1'
#
loop_
_entity.id
_entity.type
_entity.pdbx_description
1 polymer ?
#
loop_
_entity_poly.entity_id
_entity_poly.type
_entity_poly.pdbx_seq_one_letter_code
_entity_poly.pdbx_strand_id
1 'polypeptide(L)'
;MPTNVTAEYGAAELEYQKARTPSEKIKALERMLAEVPKHKGTEKLQQEIKTKMAKFREQLRKEAEKKKGGYSLAIKKEGAAQVILVGPPNTGKSLLLSKITNAHPEIADYDFTTTKPEVGIMDFETVKVQVVEIPAVVKDMSFKGKGPQFFSIVRNADLVVIVTDIMSDLDLLFDEFEKADIKLNEKKPGIKIKKLGTGGIEFIGQNMIKANMSEVKKVLRDANIANAIIEVSETSTLKDFKNAIKESLAFISAFIVLTKGDLDGSKNAVEELKKKYPNFEIIPISLVKDVNIELLKKTIWEKLNMIRIYTKEPSKKVKKGDPVCLKKYKRTVKDLALNVHKDFVKKFEFARVWGKSAKHNAQRIGLEHELEDEDIVELHIK
;
A
#
# COMPACT_ATOMS: atom_id res chain seq x y z
N MET A 1 -25.98 41.24 -36.33
CA MET A 1 -25.65 41.03 -37.75
C MET A 1 -25.37 39.58 -37.95
N PRO A 2 -26.01 38.89 -38.92
CA PRO A 2 -25.68 37.50 -39.21
C PRO A 2 -24.24 37.43 -39.71
N THR A 3 -23.38 36.69 -39.01
CA THR A 3 -22.03 36.34 -39.45
C THR A 3 -22.19 35.50 -40.71
N ASN A 4 -21.70 35.99 -41.87
CA ASN A 4 -21.66 35.23 -43.11
C ASN A 4 -20.66 34.09 -42.92
N VAL A 5 -21.16 32.97 -42.39
CA VAL A 5 -20.38 31.73 -42.23
C VAL A 5 -20.48 30.90 -43.50
N THR A 6 -19.41 30.22 -43.90
CA THR A 6 -19.36 29.39 -45.07
C THR A 6 -20.25 28.15 -44.91
N ALA A 7 -20.70 27.55 -46.01
CA ALA A 7 -21.47 26.31 -46.00
C ALA A 7 -20.67 25.17 -45.28
N GLU A 8 -19.33 25.19 -45.39
CA GLU A 8 -18.40 24.27 -44.76
C GLU A 8 -18.37 24.44 -43.25
N TYR A 9 -18.47 25.67 -42.73
CA TYR A 9 -18.64 25.91 -41.31
C TYR A 9 -19.94 25.30 -40.75
N GLY A 10 -21.07 25.48 -41.51
CA GLY A 10 -22.34 24.87 -41.14
C GLY A 10 -22.30 23.34 -41.10
N ALA A 11 -21.56 22.70 -42.02
CA ALA A 11 -21.34 21.26 -42.02
C ALA A 11 -20.51 20.82 -40.76
N ALA A 12 -19.48 21.56 -40.43
CA ALA A 12 -18.66 21.28 -39.21
C ALA A 12 -19.44 21.52 -37.92
N GLU A 13 -20.36 22.47 -37.90
CA GLU A 13 -21.25 22.70 -36.77
C GLU A 13 -22.23 21.56 -36.55
N LEU A 14 -22.80 21.02 -37.63
CA LEU A 14 -23.62 19.79 -37.56
C LEU A 14 -22.83 18.58 -37.08
N GLU A 15 -21.56 18.43 -37.49
CA GLU A 15 -20.67 17.40 -36.95
C GLU A 15 -20.47 17.60 -35.43
N TYR A 16 -20.27 18.83 -34.97
CA TYR A 16 -20.14 19.15 -33.55
C TYR A 16 -21.40 18.79 -32.74
N GLN A 17 -22.60 19.05 -33.30
CA GLN A 17 -23.86 18.71 -32.62
C GLN A 17 -24.08 17.18 -32.54
N LYS A 18 -23.62 16.42 -33.56
CA LYS A 18 -23.72 14.95 -33.59
C LYS A 18 -22.65 14.26 -32.76
N ALA A 19 -21.55 14.94 -32.45
CA ALA A 19 -20.41 14.39 -31.70
C ALA A 19 -20.83 14.04 -30.26
N ARG A 20 -20.62 12.79 -29.86
CA ARG A 20 -20.95 12.27 -28.53
C ARG A 20 -19.74 12.25 -27.58
N THR A 21 -18.55 12.11 -28.11
CA THR A 21 -17.31 12.01 -27.32
C THR A 21 -16.54 13.34 -27.29
N PRO A 22 -15.81 13.67 -26.19
CA PRO A 22 -14.96 14.87 -26.16
C PRO A 22 -13.93 14.92 -27.29
N SER A 23 -13.41 13.77 -27.73
CA SER A 23 -12.46 13.68 -28.84
C SER A 23 -13.09 14.08 -30.18
N GLU A 24 -14.30 13.59 -30.46
CA GLU A 24 -15.06 13.98 -31.67
C GLU A 24 -15.41 15.46 -31.66
N LYS A 25 -15.82 15.99 -30.51
CA LYS A 25 -16.13 17.40 -30.34
C LYS A 25 -14.93 18.30 -30.61
N ILE A 26 -13.72 17.89 -30.19
CA ILE A 26 -12.50 18.65 -30.47
C ILE A 26 -12.23 18.67 -31.98
N LYS A 27 -12.32 17.51 -32.67
CA LYS A 27 -12.11 17.43 -34.13
C LYS A 27 -13.08 18.31 -34.90
N ALA A 28 -14.36 18.28 -34.54
CA ALA A 28 -15.36 19.14 -35.14
C ALA A 28 -15.11 20.63 -34.89
N LEU A 29 -14.71 21.03 -33.67
CA LEU A 29 -14.32 22.39 -33.33
C LEU A 29 -13.05 22.85 -34.07
N GLU A 30 -12.08 21.97 -34.31
CA GLU A 30 -10.89 22.27 -35.11
C GLU A 30 -11.27 22.57 -36.57
N ARG A 31 -12.19 21.80 -37.15
CA ARG A 31 -12.76 22.09 -38.49
C ARG A 31 -13.52 23.40 -38.50
N MET A 32 -14.40 23.64 -37.51
CA MET A 32 -15.11 24.92 -37.41
C MET A 32 -14.12 26.09 -37.36
N LEU A 33 -13.04 25.97 -36.56
CA LEU A 33 -12.03 27.03 -36.43
C LEU A 33 -11.24 27.29 -37.73
N ALA A 34 -11.02 26.26 -38.55
CA ALA A 34 -10.37 26.34 -39.85
C ALA A 34 -11.23 27.10 -40.88
N GLU A 35 -12.56 26.89 -40.86
CA GLU A 35 -13.54 27.43 -41.81
C GLU A 35 -14.10 28.82 -41.39
N VAL A 36 -13.78 29.29 -40.20
CA VAL A 36 -14.16 30.65 -39.78
C VAL A 36 -13.38 31.71 -40.57
N PRO A 37 -14.04 32.64 -41.29
CA PRO A 37 -13.33 33.74 -41.97
C PRO A 37 -12.53 34.59 -40.99
N LYS A 38 -11.32 34.96 -41.39
CA LYS A 38 -10.41 35.76 -40.54
C LYS A 38 -10.63 37.27 -40.72
N HIS A 39 -11.66 37.81 -40.10
CA HIS A 39 -11.91 39.27 -40.06
C HIS A 39 -12.39 39.70 -38.68
N LYS A 40 -12.33 40.99 -38.41
CA LYS A 40 -12.64 41.61 -37.10
C LYS A 40 -14.00 41.22 -36.49
N GLY A 41 -15.01 40.89 -37.33
CA GLY A 41 -16.35 40.47 -36.92
C GLY A 41 -16.45 39.03 -36.40
N THR A 42 -15.44 38.19 -36.65
CA THR A 42 -15.44 36.79 -36.26
C THR A 42 -14.50 36.47 -35.08
N GLU A 43 -13.82 37.47 -34.54
CA GLU A 43 -12.88 37.26 -33.42
C GLU A 43 -13.57 36.68 -32.18
N LYS A 44 -14.77 37.14 -31.84
CA LYS A 44 -15.56 36.57 -30.72
C LYS A 44 -15.89 35.09 -30.93
N LEU A 45 -16.31 34.73 -32.15
CA LEU A 45 -16.62 33.35 -32.51
C LEU A 45 -15.41 32.44 -32.44
N GLN A 46 -14.26 32.90 -32.95
CA GLN A 46 -12.99 32.18 -32.82
C GLN A 46 -12.57 31.97 -31.36
N GLN A 47 -12.78 33.00 -30.53
CA GLN A 47 -12.45 32.91 -29.11
C GLN A 47 -13.39 31.92 -28.37
N GLU A 48 -14.67 31.91 -28.70
CA GLU A 48 -15.63 30.92 -28.14
C GLU A 48 -15.25 29.48 -28.53
N ILE A 49 -14.89 29.23 -29.81
CA ILE A 49 -14.47 27.93 -30.29
C ILE A 49 -13.21 27.50 -29.56
N LYS A 50 -12.19 28.37 -29.41
CA LYS A 50 -10.95 28.08 -28.69
C LYS A 50 -11.21 27.77 -27.21
N THR A 51 -12.12 28.50 -26.57
CA THR A 51 -12.50 28.27 -25.17
C THR A 51 -13.19 26.90 -25.00
N LYS A 52 -14.09 26.53 -25.91
CA LYS A 52 -14.73 25.20 -25.92
C LYS A 52 -13.71 24.09 -26.13
N MET A 53 -12.77 24.28 -27.06
CA MET A 53 -11.68 23.31 -27.30
C MET A 53 -10.80 23.12 -26.06
N ALA A 54 -10.41 24.21 -25.38
CA ALA A 54 -9.63 24.15 -24.16
C ALA A 54 -10.37 23.38 -23.05
N LYS A 55 -11.68 23.62 -22.88
CA LYS A 55 -12.52 22.88 -21.92
C LYS A 55 -12.58 21.38 -22.22
N PHE A 56 -12.77 20.97 -23.48
CA PHE A 56 -12.80 19.55 -23.85
C PHE A 56 -11.42 18.90 -23.76
N ARG A 57 -10.32 19.62 -24.07
CA ARG A 57 -8.95 19.13 -23.87
C ARG A 57 -8.64 18.92 -22.38
N GLU A 58 -9.08 19.83 -21.52
CA GLU A 58 -8.94 19.66 -20.07
C GLU A 58 -9.79 18.48 -19.54
N GLN A 59 -10.99 18.29 -20.10
CA GLN A 59 -11.85 17.17 -19.77
C GLN A 59 -11.21 15.84 -20.17
N LEU A 60 -10.64 15.74 -21.39
CA LEU A 60 -9.87 14.57 -21.81
C LEU A 60 -8.63 14.33 -20.95
N ARG A 61 -7.93 15.41 -20.54
CA ARG A 61 -6.80 15.29 -19.61
C ARG A 61 -7.25 14.73 -18.26
N LYS A 62 -8.33 15.26 -17.69
CA LYS A 62 -8.93 14.75 -16.44
C LYS A 62 -9.43 13.32 -16.55
N GLU A 63 -10.01 12.94 -17.70
CA GLU A 63 -10.42 11.57 -17.99
C GLU A 63 -9.21 10.65 -18.20
N ALA A 64 -8.14 11.12 -18.84
CA ALA A 64 -6.87 10.41 -18.98
C ALA A 64 -6.13 10.30 -17.65
N GLU A 65 -6.21 11.31 -16.78
CA GLU A 65 -5.70 11.28 -15.41
C GLU A 65 -6.53 10.34 -14.53
N LYS A 66 -7.85 10.31 -14.69
CA LYS A 66 -8.73 9.30 -14.06
C LYS A 66 -8.49 7.90 -14.61
N LYS A 67 -8.16 7.74 -15.89
CA LYS A 67 -7.76 6.47 -16.51
C LYS A 67 -6.30 6.09 -16.20
N LYS A 68 -5.45 7.07 -15.85
CA LYS A 68 -4.12 6.85 -15.24
C LYS A 68 -4.20 6.46 -13.77
N GLY A 69 -5.32 6.68 -13.09
CA GLY A 69 -5.73 5.88 -11.95
C GLY A 69 -5.99 4.48 -12.49
N GLY A 70 -4.88 3.77 -12.82
CA GLY A 70 -4.90 2.43 -13.36
C GLY A 70 -5.79 1.56 -12.51
N TYR A 71 -6.44 0.57 -13.10
CA TYR A 71 -7.07 -0.53 -12.40
C TYR A 71 -6.12 -0.93 -11.27
N SER A 72 -6.44 -0.48 -10.05
CA SER A 72 -5.72 -0.89 -8.88
C SER A 72 -5.87 -2.40 -8.86
N LEU A 73 -4.80 -3.14 -9.06
CA LEU A 73 -4.70 -4.56 -8.71
C LEU A 73 -4.74 -4.65 -7.17
N ALA A 74 -5.76 -4.05 -6.56
CA ALA A 74 -5.96 -4.12 -5.14
C ALA A 74 -6.50 -5.50 -4.81
N ILE A 75 -5.61 -6.39 -4.44
CA ILE A 75 -6.00 -7.65 -3.82
C ILE A 75 -6.62 -7.28 -2.48
N LYS A 76 -7.92 -7.57 -2.33
CA LYS A 76 -8.62 -7.35 -1.06
C LYS A 76 -7.92 -8.18 0.02
N LYS A 77 -7.56 -7.52 1.12
CA LYS A 77 -6.98 -8.24 2.26
C LYS A 77 -8.03 -9.17 2.87
N GLU A 78 -7.65 -10.43 3.01
CA GLU A 78 -8.45 -11.47 3.66
C GLU A 78 -7.69 -12.05 4.84
N GLY A 79 -8.42 -12.43 5.90
CA GLY A 79 -7.80 -12.90 7.13
C GLY A 79 -7.16 -11.77 7.96
N ALA A 80 -6.21 -12.15 8.81
CA ALA A 80 -5.59 -11.24 9.78
C ALA A 80 -4.59 -10.26 9.15
N ALA A 81 -3.84 -10.71 8.15
CA ALA A 81 -2.76 -9.96 7.52
C ALA A 81 -2.52 -10.44 6.09
N GLN A 82 -1.82 -9.60 5.31
CA GLN A 82 -1.36 -9.93 3.96
C GLN A 82 0.16 -9.96 3.90
N VAL A 83 0.70 -11.10 3.50
CA VAL A 83 2.14 -11.35 3.30
C VAL A 83 2.42 -11.48 1.81
N ILE A 84 3.46 -10.82 1.32
CA ILE A 84 3.81 -10.85 -0.10
C ILE A 84 5.11 -11.64 -0.29
N LEU A 85 5.07 -12.63 -1.18
CA LEU A 85 6.25 -13.36 -1.65
C LEU A 85 6.83 -12.64 -2.86
N VAL A 86 8.09 -12.26 -2.78
CA VAL A 86 8.82 -11.59 -3.86
C VAL A 86 10.17 -12.26 -4.08
N GLY A 87 10.76 -12.12 -5.24
CA GLY A 87 12.11 -12.64 -5.50
C GLY A 87 12.40 -12.84 -6.96
N PRO A 88 13.65 -13.19 -7.30
CA PRO A 88 14.07 -13.52 -8.65
C PRO A 88 13.30 -14.69 -9.27
N PRO A 89 13.40 -14.90 -10.60
CA PRO A 89 12.83 -16.07 -11.25
C PRO A 89 13.45 -17.38 -10.68
N ASN A 90 12.67 -18.47 -10.72
CA ASN A 90 13.11 -19.85 -10.39
C ASN A 90 13.62 -20.06 -8.94
N THR A 91 13.32 -19.14 -8.02
CA THR A 91 13.68 -19.26 -6.60
C THR A 91 12.70 -20.11 -5.79
N GLY A 92 11.69 -20.70 -6.41
CA GLY A 92 10.73 -21.59 -5.75
C GLY A 92 9.58 -20.90 -5.02
N LYS A 93 9.22 -19.65 -5.40
CA LYS A 93 8.11 -18.90 -4.78
C LYS A 93 6.77 -19.65 -4.85
N SER A 94 6.37 -20.12 -6.03
CA SER A 94 5.09 -20.81 -6.22
C SER A 94 5.05 -22.16 -5.49
N LEU A 95 6.19 -22.87 -5.44
CA LEU A 95 6.30 -24.07 -4.63
C LEU A 95 6.22 -23.75 -3.14
N LEU A 96 6.84 -22.66 -2.69
CA LEU A 96 6.72 -22.18 -1.32
C LEU A 96 5.27 -21.83 -0.99
N LEU A 97 4.59 -21.05 -1.85
CA LEU A 97 3.19 -20.71 -1.66
C LEU A 97 2.34 -21.97 -1.49
N SER A 98 2.46 -22.95 -2.39
CA SER A 98 1.69 -24.20 -2.30
C SER A 98 1.98 -25.02 -1.04
N LYS A 99 3.20 -24.95 -0.49
CA LYS A 99 3.60 -25.67 0.71
C LYS A 99 3.12 -25.04 2.02
N ILE A 100 3.05 -23.71 2.07
CA ILE A 100 2.66 -23.01 3.31
C ILE A 100 1.16 -22.67 3.36
N THR A 101 0.44 -22.82 2.24
CA THR A 101 -1.00 -22.57 2.16
C THR A 101 -1.77 -23.88 1.95
N ASN A 102 -2.98 -23.98 2.51
CA ASN A 102 -3.84 -25.16 2.41
C ASN A 102 -4.66 -25.20 1.12
N ALA A 103 -4.55 -24.20 0.26
CA ALA A 103 -5.34 -24.10 -0.95
C ALA A 103 -4.47 -24.41 -2.18
N HIS A 104 -5.09 -25.02 -3.18
CA HIS A 104 -4.64 -24.82 -4.55
C HIS A 104 -4.69 -23.31 -4.79
N PRO A 105 -3.59 -22.67 -5.23
CA PRO A 105 -3.56 -21.23 -5.36
C PRO A 105 -4.74 -20.78 -6.22
N GLU A 106 -5.67 -20.03 -5.62
CA GLU A 106 -6.74 -19.41 -6.38
C GLU A 106 -6.07 -18.37 -7.29
N ILE A 107 -6.13 -18.63 -8.57
CA ILE A 107 -5.70 -17.67 -9.57
C ILE A 107 -6.71 -16.52 -9.48
N ALA A 108 -6.29 -15.41 -8.92
CA ALA A 108 -7.14 -14.22 -8.88
C ALA A 108 -7.53 -13.84 -10.32
N ASP A 109 -8.84 -13.85 -10.62
CA ASP A 109 -9.36 -13.52 -11.96
C ASP A 109 -9.18 -12.04 -12.24
N TYR A 110 -8.07 -11.76 -12.94
CA TYR A 110 -7.82 -10.45 -13.52
C TYR A 110 -7.74 -10.62 -15.03
N ASP A 111 -8.73 -10.07 -15.72
CA ASP A 111 -8.74 -10.05 -17.18
C ASP A 111 -7.44 -9.41 -17.73
N PHE A 112 -6.85 -10.05 -18.75
CA PHE A 112 -5.73 -9.52 -19.57
C PHE A 112 -4.30 -9.63 -19.01
N THR A 113 -3.93 -10.62 -18.16
CA THR A 113 -2.52 -10.81 -17.77
C THR A 113 -1.98 -12.18 -18.14
N THR A 114 -0.82 -12.21 -18.80
CA THR A 114 0.00 -13.43 -18.97
C THR A 114 0.68 -13.88 -17.67
N THR A 115 0.76 -13.00 -16.66
CA THR A 115 1.32 -13.29 -15.33
C THR A 115 0.42 -12.66 -14.29
N LYS A 116 -0.29 -13.48 -13.52
CA LYS A 116 -1.23 -13.05 -12.45
C LYS A 116 -0.57 -13.27 -11.09
N PRO A 117 -0.87 -12.43 -10.06
CA PRO A 117 -0.54 -12.77 -8.68
C PRO A 117 -1.29 -14.05 -8.26
N GLU A 118 -0.60 -14.93 -7.56
CA GLU A 118 -1.22 -16.12 -6.96
C GLU A 118 -1.49 -15.87 -5.49
N VAL A 119 -2.68 -16.26 -5.01
CA VAL A 119 -3.13 -16.01 -3.64
C VAL A 119 -3.41 -17.35 -2.94
N GLY A 120 -2.92 -17.49 -1.72
CA GLY A 120 -3.22 -18.62 -0.87
C GLY A 120 -3.48 -18.17 0.57
N ILE A 121 -4.14 -19.01 1.36
CA ILE A 121 -4.36 -18.76 2.78
C ILE A 121 -3.49 -19.72 3.59
N MET A 122 -2.60 -19.16 4.38
CA MET A 122 -1.79 -19.88 5.35
C MET A 122 -2.55 -19.94 6.68
N ASP A 123 -2.77 -21.14 7.19
CA ASP A 123 -3.26 -21.34 8.54
C ASP A 123 -2.08 -21.41 9.52
N PHE A 124 -2.15 -20.60 10.55
CA PHE A 124 -1.22 -20.65 11.67
C PHE A 124 -2.01 -20.65 12.97
N GLU A 125 -2.03 -21.79 13.66
CA GLU A 125 -2.91 -22.05 14.82
C GLU A 125 -4.38 -21.71 14.48
N THR A 126 -4.95 -20.67 15.10
CA THR A 126 -6.35 -20.23 14.88
C THR A 126 -6.46 -19.04 13.92
N VAL A 127 -5.34 -18.61 13.30
CA VAL A 127 -5.28 -17.40 12.49
C VAL A 127 -5.09 -17.75 11.01
N LYS A 128 -5.81 -17.05 10.15
CA LYS A 128 -5.66 -17.12 8.70
C LYS A 128 -4.89 -15.90 8.19
N VAL A 129 -3.80 -16.16 7.46
CA VAL A 129 -2.93 -15.14 6.87
C VAL A 129 -2.96 -15.29 5.36
N GLN A 130 -3.32 -14.24 4.66
CA GLN A 130 -3.28 -14.21 3.20
C GLN A 130 -1.83 -14.10 2.73
N VAL A 131 -1.41 -15.02 1.87
CA VAL A 131 -0.10 -15.00 1.23
C VAL A 131 -0.29 -14.79 -0.27
N VAL A 132 0.40 -13.80 -0.81
CA VAL A 132 0.29 -13.41 -2.22
C VAL A 132 1.66 -13.53 -2.86
N GLU A 133 1.78 -14.30 -3.92
CA GLU A 133 2.94 -14.31 -4.78
C GLU A 133 2.79 -13.27 -5.87
N ILE A 134 3.77 -12.39 -6.01
CA ILE A 134 3.88 -11.52 -7.18
C ILE A 134 4.85 -12.12 -8.22
N PRO A 135 4.68 -11.80 -9.50
CA PRO A 135 5.61 -12.20 -10.54
C PRO A 135 7.06 -11.83 -10.22
N ALA A 136 8.00 -12.62 -10.75
CA ALA A 136 9.42 -12.37 -10.54
C ALA A 136 9.80 -10.94 -10.92
N VAL A 137 10.57 -10.29 -10.05
CA VAL A 137 11.01 -8.91 -10.26
C VAL A 137 12.15 -8.90 -11.28
N VAL A 138 11.98 -8.08 -12.31
CA VAL A 138 12.94 -7.86 -13.38
C VAL A 138 13.31 -6.38 -13.50
N LYS A 139 14.39 -6.07 -14.19
CA LYS A 139 14.91 -4.70 -14.34
C LYS A 139 13.85 -3.75 -14.92
N ASP A 140 13.74 -2.57 -14.30
CA ASP A 140 12.79 -1.49 -14.64
C ASP A 140 11.30 -1.85 -14.48
N MET A 141 11.00 -2.93 -13.76
CA MET A 141 9.63 -3.36 -13.52
C MET A 141 8.82 -2.30 -12.76
N SER A 142 9.46 -1.53 -11.89
CA SER A 142 8.82 -0.47 -11.11
C SER A 142 8.16 0.62 -11.97
N PHE A 143 8.59 0.78 -13.23
CA PHE A 143 8.09 1.81 -14.15
C PHE A 143 7.41 1.25 -15.39
N LYS A 144 7.59 -0.04 -15.73
CA LYS A 144 7.13 -0.63 -16.98
C LYS A 144 5.96 -1.59 -16.80
N GLY A 145 5.05 -1.58 -17.76
CA GLY A 145 3.94 -2.53 -17.84
C GLY A 145 3.04 -2.50 -16.61
N LYS A 146 2.86 -3.66 -16.00
CA LYS A 146 2.05 -3.86 -14.77
C LYS A 146 2.86 -3.78 -13.48
N GLY A 147 4.15 -3.59 -13.59
CA GLY A 147 5.04 -3.48 -12.44
C GLY A 147 4.60 -2.48 -11.39
N PRO A 148 4.21 -1.23 -11.74
CA PRO A 148 3.68 -0.28 -10.76
C PRO A 148 2.47 -0.80 -9.97
N GLN A 149 1.64 -1.66 -10.60
CA GLN A 149 0.49 -2.27 -9.95
C GLN A 149 0.93 -3.35 -8.94
N PHE A 150 1.92 -4.19 -9.29
CA PHE A 150 2.49 -5.16 -8.36
C PHE A 150 3.16 -4.48 -7.17
N PHE A 151 3.95 -3.43 -7.40
CA PHE A 151 4.54 -2.65 -6.31
C PHE A 151 3.47 -1.92 -5.47
N SER A 152 2.31 -1.59 -6.02
CA SER A 152 1.17 -1.10 -5.23
C SER A 152 0.63 -2.17 -4.27
N ILE A 153 0.59 -3.44 -4.67
CA ILE A 153 0.23 -4.55 -3.78
C ILE A 153 1.27 -4.66 -2.66
N VAL A 154 2.56 -4.63 -3.00
CA VAL A 154 3.66 -4.69 -2.02
C VAL A 154 3.57 -3.53 -1.01
N ARG A 155 3.30 -2.30 -1.45
CA ARG A 155 3.15 -1.13 -0.55
C ARG A 155 2.06 -1.32 0.50
N ASN A 156 1.03 -2.09 0.21
CA ASN A 156 -0.08 -2.37 1.11
C ASN A 156 0.15 -3.63 1.96
N ALA A 157 1.25 -4.34 1.78
CA ALA A 157 1.58 -5.54 2.53
C ALA A 157 1.80 -5.26 4.03
N ASP A 158 1.51 -6.24 4.85
CA ASP A 158 1.87 -6.22 6.26
C ASP A 158 3.27 -6.77 6.50
N LEU A 159 3.75 -7.64 5.59
CA LEU A 159 5.07 -8.26 5.63
C LEU A 159 5.50 -8.64 4.21
N VAL A 160 6.78 -8.51 3.91
CA VAL A 160 7.41 -8.99 2.67
C VAL A 160 8.36 -10.15 2.99
N VAL A 161 8.20 -11.24 2.27
CA VAL A 161 9.10 -12.40 2.30
C VAL A 161 9.89 -12.43 0.99
N ILE A 162 11.19 -12.20 1.09
CA ILE A 162 12.10 -12.24 -0.05
C ILE A 162 12.57 -13.66 -0.24
N VAL A 163 12.16 -14.30 -1.31
CA VAL A 163 12.51 -15.69 -1.62
C VAL A 163 13.68 -15.71 -2.61
N THR A 164 14.78 -16.31 -2.19
CA THR A 164 16.01 -16.43 -3.00
C THR A 164 16.58 -17.86 -2.93
N ASP A 165 17.53 -18.15 -3.78
CA ASP A 165 18.33 -19.38 -3.72
C ASP A 165 19.83 -19.06 -3.74
N ILE A 166 20.67 -20.10 -3.74
CA ILE A 166 22.12 -19.97 -3.67
C ILE A 166 22.70 -19.20 -4.87
N MET A 167 22.01 -19.24 -6.01
CA MET A 167 22.51 -18.71 -7.29
C MET A 167 21.99 -17.29 -7.59
N SER A 168 21.04 -16.80 -6.82
CA SER A 168 20.32 -15.57 -7.16
C SER A 168 20.91 -14.33 -6.49
N ASP A 169 21.08 -13.26 -7.24
CA ASP A 169 21.45 -11.95 -6.71
C ASP A 169 20.18 -11.13 -6.39
N LEU A 170 20.18 -10.47 -5.24
CA LEU A 170 19.07 -9.65 -4.75
C LEU A 170 19.25 -8.15 -5.01
N ASP A 171 20.39 -7.70 -5.52
CA ASP A 171 20.67 -6.27 -5.70
C ASP A 171 19.65 -5.61 -6.62
N LEU A 172 19.31 -6.28 -7.73
CA LEU A 172 18.27 -5.81 -8.64
C LEU A 172 16.90 -5.68 -7.95
N LEU A 173 16.55 -6.60 -7.07
CA LEU A 173 15.30 -6.56 -6.33
C LEU A 173 15.26 -5.35 -5.39
N PHE A 174 16.32 -5.09 -4.65
CA PHE A 174 16.41 -3.93 -3.76
C PHE A 174 16.40 -2.62 -4.52
N ASP A 175 17.07 -2.54 -5.68
CA ASP A 175 17.02 -1.37 -6.57
C ASP A 175 15.60 -1.07 -7.04
N GLU A 176 14.84 -2.09 -7.43
CA GLU A 176 13.46 -1.92 -7.87
C GLU A 176 12.53 -1.50 -6.70
N PHE A 177 12.76 -1.98 -5.47
CA PHE A 177 12.04 -1.49 -4.29
C PHE A 177 12.35 -0.02 -4.01
N GLU A 178 13.60 0.40 -4.12
CA GLU A 178 13.97 1.80 -3.92
C GLU A 178 13.33 2.72 -4.96
N LYS A 179 13.36 2.33 -6.24
CA LYS A 179 12.66 3.03 -7.34
C LYS A 179 11.15 3.09 -7.14
N ALA A 180 10.57 2.07 -6.51
CA ALA A 180 9.15 1.99 -6.19
C ALA A 180 8.77 2.74 -4.90
N ASP A 181 9.67 3.50 -4.27
CA ASP A 181 9.47 4.17 -2.98
C ASP A 181 9.05 3.19 -1.85
N ILE A 182 9.72 2.02 -1.79
CA ILE A 182 9.50 1.02 -0.73
C ILE A 182 10.79 0.87 0.07
N LYS A 183 10.72 1.09 1.38
CA LYS A 183 11.82 0.88 2.32
C LYS A 183 11.54 -0.34 3.17
N LEU A 184 12.45 -1.31 3.13
CA LEU A 184 12.35 -2.55 3.88
C LEU A 184 13.16 -2.47 5.18
N ASN A 185 12.55 -2.87 6.31
CA ASN A 185 13.15 -2.86 7.64
C ASN A 185 13.69 -1.50 8.11
N GLU A 186 13.31 -0.41 7.44
CA GLU A 186 13.59 0.94 7.93
C GLU A 186 12.43 1.41 8.82
N LYS A 187 12.75 2.16 9.88
CA LYS A 187 11.73 2.76 10.76
C LYS A 187 11.10 3.96 10.07
N LYS A 188 9.77 4.03 10.10
CA LYS A 188 9.06 5.24 9.64
C LYS A 188 9.46 6.42 10.52
N PRO A 189 9.88 7.56 9.93
CA PRO A 189 10.22 8.76 10.72
C PRO A 189 9.06 9.23 11.60
N GLY A 190 9.37 9.63 12.82
CA GLY A 190 8.41 10.23 13.75
C GLY A 190 8.07 11.69 13.39
N ILE A 191 7.89 11.98 12.09
CA ILE A 191 7.59 13.31 11.56
C ILE A 191 6.21 13.28 10.93
N LYS A 192 5.32 14.15 11.40
CA LYS A 192 4.01 14.39 10.79
C LYS A 192 3.96 15.77 10.19
N ILE A 193 3.60 15.86 8.92
CA ILE A 193 3.50 17.14 8.18
C ILE A 193 2.02 17.40 7.87
N LYS A 194 1.46 18.43 8.48
CA LYS A 194 0.11 18.92 8.20
C LYS A 194 0.19 20.20 7.39
N LYS A 195 -0.03 20.10 6.07
CA LYS A 195 -0.03 21.24 5.17
C LYS A 195 -1.18 22.21 5.49
N LEU A 196 -0.90 23.50 5.48
CA LEU A 196 -1.86 24.59 5.73
C LEU A 196 -1.97 25.49 4.49
N GLY A 197 -3.04 26.28 4.41
CA GLY A 197 -3.20 27.29 3.35
C GLY A 197 -2.32 28.53 3.57
N THR A 198 -2.13 28.96 4.82
CA THR A 198 -1.38 30.14 5.24
C THR A 198 -0.70 29.90 6.57
N GLY A 199 0.16 30.82 7.04
CA GLY A 199 0.73 30.79 8.41
C GLY A 199 2.22 30.41 8.47
N GLY A 200 2.86 30.05 7.35
CA GLY A 200 4.26 29.66 7.35
C GLY A 200 4.51 28.25 7.91
N ILE A 201 5.74 27.94 8.26
CA ILE A 201 6.15 26.63 8.80
C ILE A 201 6.35 26.76 10.31
N GLU A 202 5.54 26.01 11.07
CA GLU A 202 5.65 25.84 12.51
C GLU A 202 6.22 24.45 12.85
N PHE A 203 7.16 24.38 13.82
CA PHE A 203 7.75 23.13 14.28
C PHE A 203 7.35 22.86 15.73
N ILE A 204 6.72 21.71 15.96
CA ILE A 204 6.45 21.17 17.30
C ILE A 204 7.49 20.06 17.54
N GLY A 205 8.23 20.13 18.68
CA GLY A 205 9.32 19.20 18.98
C GLY A 205 10.64 19.55 18.27
N GLN A 206 10.92 20.84 18.04
CA GLN A 206 12.13 21.32 17.36
C GLN A 206 13.44 20.84 18.01
N ASN A 207 13.45 20.61 19.33
CA ASN A 207 14.59 20.09 20.08
C ASN A 207 14.99 18.66 19.68
N MET A 208 14.12 17.93 19.01
CA MET A 208 14.39 16.58 18.49
C MET A 208 15.04 16.59 17.10
N ILE A 209 15.20 17.76 16.47
CA ILE A 209 15.75 17.87 15.12
C ILE A 209 17.28 17.95 15.23
N LYS A 210 17.97 16.91 14.76
CA LYS A 210 19.45 16.84 14.65
C LYS A 210 19.95 17.22 13.25
N ALA A 211 19.28 18.15 12.59
CA ALA A 211 19.68 18.65 11.28
C ALA A 211 19.74 20.16 11.30
N ASN A 212 20.50 20.74 10.37
CA ASN A 212 20.52 22.19 10.22
C ASN A 212 19.15 22.69 9.76
N MET A 213 18.54 23.59 10.54
CA MET A 213 17.20 24.12 10.26
C MET A 213 17.09 24.82 8.89
N SER A 214 18.18 25.43 8.41
CA SER A 214 18.20 26.04 7.06
C SER A 214 18.07 24.99 5.97
N GLU A 215 18.72 23.82 6.13
CA GLU A 215 18.61 22.69 5.21
C GLU A 215 17.23 22.04 5.27
N VAL A 216 16.67 21.85 6.46
CA VAL A 216 15.29 21.34 6.64
C VAL A 216 14.29 22.25 5.93
N LYS A 217 14.38 23.58 6.15
CA LYS A 217 13.52 24.57 5.48
C LYS A 217 13.72 24.58 3.96
N LYS A 218 14.95 24.34 3.48
CA LYS A 218 15.25 24.21 2.04
C LYS A 218 14.53 22.97 1.47
N VAL A 219 14.69 21.81 2.09
CA VAL A 219 14.05 20.56 1.65
C VAL A 219 12.52 20.68 1.62
N LEU A 220 11.92 21.38 2.60
CA LEU A 220 10.47 21.65 2.62
C LEU A 220 10.04 22.56 1.48
N ARG A 221 10.80 23.63 1.21
CA ARG A 221 10.53 24.55 0.07
C ARG A 221 10.66 23.85 -1.27
N ASP A 222 11.70 23.03 -1.46
CA ASP A 222 11.93 22.26 -2.68
C ASP A 222 10.76 21.28 -2.95
N ALA A 223 10.06 20.85 -1.89
CA ALA A 223 8.83 20.04 -1.95
C ALA A 223 7.54 20.86 -2.05
N ASN A 224 7.61 22.19 -2.30
CA ASN A 224 6.47 23.11 -2.35
C ASN A 224 5.65 23.17 -1.06
N ILE A 225 6.29 22.95 0.10
CA ILE A 225 5.66 23.08 1.42
C ILE A 225 6.05 24.43 2.01
N ALA A 226 5.21 25.45 1.78
CA ALA A 226 5.41 26.81 2.28
C ALA A 226 4.73 27.05 3.62
N ASN A 227 3.60 26.35 3.90
CA ASN A 227 2.80 26.51 5.09
C ASN A 227 2.46 25.11 5.65
N ALA A 228 2.93 24.80 6.86
CA ALA A 228 2.68 23.51 7.51
C ALA A 228 2.94 23.57 9.01
N ILE A 229 2.23 22.73 9.77
CA ILE A 229 2.61 22.33 11.11
C ILE A 229 3.38 21.01 11.00
N ILE A 230 4.60 20.98 11.52
CA ILE A 230 5.48 19.82 11.49
C ILE A 230 5.71 19.34 12.92
N GLU A 231 5.09 18.22 13.26
CA GLU A 231 5.27 17.56 14.55
C GLU A 231 6.40 16.55 14.47
N VAL A 232 7.42 16.72 15.29
CA VAL A 232 8.58 15.83 15.41
C VAL A 232 8.50 15.14 16.76
N SER A 233 8.24 13.83 16.76
CA SER A 233 8.05 13.03 17.98
C SER A 233 9.28 12.21 18.39
N GLU A 234 10.31 12.15 17.51
CA GLU A 234 11.55 11.40 17.73
C GLU A 234 12.73 12.16 17.15
N THR A 235 13.95 11.82 17.62
CA THR A 235 15.19 12.37 17.05
C THR A 235 15.24 12.15 15.54
N SER A 236 15.29 13.24 14.80
CA SER A 236 15.14 13.23 13.35
C SER A 236 16.30 13.91 12.63
N THR A 237 16.77 13.29 11.57
CA THR A 237 17.84 13.76 10.69
C THR A 237 17.28 14.39 9.41
N LEU A 238 18.13 14.99 8.59
CA LEU A 238 17.72 15.52 7.27
C LEU A 238 17.16 14.42 6.35
N LYS A 239 17.68 13.16 6.45
CA LYS A 239 17.18 12.01 5.71
C LYS A 239 15.72 11.71 6.11
N ASP A 240 15.41 11.83 7.39
CA ASP A 240 14.05 11.57 7.91
C ASP A 240 13.04 12.59 7.37
N PHE A 241 13.43 13.87 7.26
CA PHE A 241 12.59 14.90 6.62
C PHE A 241 12.36 14.62 5.14
N LYS A 242 13.42 14.25 4.39
CA LYS A 242 13.29 13.84 2.98
C LYS A 242 12.34 12.66 2.81
N ASN A 243 12.39 11.69 3.72
CA ASN A 243 11.51 10.54 3.72
C ASN A 243 10.06 10.92 4.11
N ALA A 244 9.87 11.79 5.12
CA ALA A 244 8.54 12.20 5.58
C ALA A 244 7.76 13.03 4.54
N ILE A 245 8.46 13.76 3.67
CA ILE A 245 7.87 14.56 2.59
C ILE A 245 7.30 13.67 1.47
N LYS A 246 7.90 12.52 1.23
CA LYS A 246 7.44 11.57 0.22
C LYS A 246 6.22 10.81 0.74
N GLU A 247 5.03 11.29 0.40
CA GLU A 247 3.75 10.65 0.79
C GLU A 247 3.59 9.22 0.25
N SER A 248 4.27 8.90 -0.87
CA SER A 248 4.27 7.58 -1.50
C SER A 248 5.19 6.55 -0.81
N LEU A 249 6.05 6.98 0.11
CA LEU A 249 7.06 6.13 0.71
C LEU A 249 6.44 5.14 1.70
N ALA A 250 6.58 3.85 1.42
CA ALA A 250 6.12 2.76 2.27
C ALA A 250 7.28 2.18 3.09
N PHE A 251 7.01 1.89 4.38
CA PHE A 251 7.94 1.23 5.29
C PHE A 251 7.36 -0.12 5.67
N ILE A 252 8.04 -1.21 5.29
CA ILE A 252 7.48 -2.56 5.42
C ILE A 252 8.54 -3.47 6.05
N SER A 253 8.11 -4.29 7.00
CA SER A 253 8.97 -5.34 7.55
C SER A 253 9.22 -6.42 6.51
N ALA A 254 10.45 -6.95 6.47
CA ALA A 254 10.82 -8.00 5.54
C ALA A 254 11.86 -8.95 6.15
N PHE A 255 11.92 -10.16 5.62
CA PHE A 255 13.01 -11.11 5.89
C PHE A 255 13.29 -11.94 4.64
N ILE A 256 14.42 -12.66 4.63
CA ILE A 256 14.87 -13.43 3.49
C ILE A 256 14.68 -14.92 3.77
N VAL A 257 14.11 -15.62 2.82
CA VAL A 257 14.02 -17.08 2.79
C VAL A 257 14.98 -17.61 1.74
N LEU A 258 15.98 -18.38 2.17
CA LEU A 258 16.87 -19.09 1.28
C LEU A 258 16.30 -20.48 1.02
N THR A 259 15.79 -20.70 -0.19
CA THR A 259 15.32 -22.01 -0.66
C THR A 259 16.49 -22.92 -1.03
N LYS A 260 16.20 -24.20 -1.30
CA LYS A 260 17.22 -25.19 -1.64
C LYS A 260 18.30 -25.35 -0.57
N GLY A 261 17.94 -25.13 0.70
CA GLY A 261 18.84 -25.23 1.85
C GLY A 261 19.41 -26.65 2.11
N ASP A 262 18.94 -27.63 1.36
CA ASP A 262 19.43 -29.02 1.34
C ASP A 262 20.59 -29.26 0.39
N LEU A 263 20.95 -28.29 -0.45
CA LEU A 263 22.08 -28.39 -1.36
C LEU A 263 23.40 -28.04 -0.67
N ASP A 264 24.48 -28.64 -1.17
CA ASP A 264 25.84 -28.33 -0.73
C ASP A 264 26.13 -26.84 -0.97
N GLY A 265 26.78 -26.16 0.01
CA GLY A 265 27.08 -24.74 -0.03
C GLY A 265 25.98 -23.81 0.57
N SER A 266 24.81 -24.34 0.95
CA SER A 266 23.74 -23.56 1.54
C SER A 266 24.15 -22.81 2.81
N LYS A 267 24.98 -23.39 3.66
CA LYS A 267 25.52 -22.76 4.88
C LYS A 267 26.38 -21.55 4.55
N ASN A 268 27.26 -21.65 3.56
CA ASN A 268 28.11 -20.55 3.11
C ASN A 268 27.25 -19.42 2.50
N ALA A 269 26.24 -19.77 1.71
CA ALA A 269 25.32 -18.80 1.14
C ALA A 269 24.55 -18.02 2.22
N VAL A 270 24.13 -18.68 3.31
CA VAL A 270 23.50 -18.00 4.47
C VAL A 270 24.47 -16.99 5.10
N GLU A 271 25.74 -17.35 5.27
CA GLU A 271 26.75 -16.46 5.86
C GLU A 271 27.04 -15.26 4.95
N GLU A 272 27.14 -15.47 3.65
CA GLU A 272 27.33 -14.42 2.65
C GLU A 272 26.14 -13.47 2.63
N LEU A 273 24.92 -13.98 2.62
CA LEU A 273 23.70 -13.15 2.67
C LEU A 273 23.63 -12.36 3.97
N LYS A 274 23.99 -12.94 5.13
CA LYS A 274 24.04 -12.22 6.41
C LYS A 274 25.06 -11.08 6.40
N LYS A 275 26.19 -11.28 5.75
CA LYS A 275 27.21 -10.22 5.59
C LYS A 275 26.73 -9.11 4.65
N LYS A 276 26.11 -9.50 3.53
CA LYS A 276 25.63 -8.54 2.51
C LYS A 276 24.38 -7.77 2.98
N TYR A 277 23.46 -8.44 3.69
CA TYR A 277 22.18 -7.87 4.13
C TYR A 277 21.99 -8.00 5.66
N PRO A 278 22.79 -7.32 6.49
CA PRO A 278 22.81 -7.48 7.94
C PRO A 278 21.49 -7.10 8.64
N ASN A 279 20.65 -6.27 7.99
CA ASN A 279 19.38 -5.84 8.54
C ASN A 279 18.22 -6.83 8.27
N PHE A 280 18.52 -7.98 7.64
CA PHE A 280 17.54 -8.99 7.32
C PHE A 280 17.82 -10.28 8.06
N GLU A 281 16.78 -10.84 8.66
CA GLU A 281 16.81 -12.22 9.15
C GLU A 281 16.77 -13.17 7.95
N ILE A 282 17.56 -14.22 7.98
CA ILE A 282 17.67 -15.19 6.88
C ILE A 282 17.30 -16.57 7.40
N ILE A 283 16.31 -17.19 6.77
CA ILE A 283 15.82 -18.52 7.11
C ILE A 283 16.09 -19.47 5.95
N PRO A 284 17.03 -20.41 6.10
CA PRO A 284 17.21 -21.46 5.11
C PRO A 284 16.09 -22.50 5.24
N ILE A 285 15.50 -22.87 4.10
CA ILE A 285 14.46 -23.89 4.01
C ILE A 285 14.75 -24.90 2.91
N SER A 286 14.22 -26.11 3.04
CA SER A 286 14.14 -27.06 1.93
C SER A 286 12.67 -27.39 1.66
N LEU A 287 12.21 -27.05 0.46
CA LEU A 287 10.85 -27.34 0.02
C LEU A 287 10.68 -28.81 -0.40
N VAL A 288 11.76 -29.49 -0.73
CA VAL A 288 11.77 -30.91 -1.11
C VAL A 288 11.76 -31.82 0.13
N LYS A 289 12.53 -31.45 1.14
CA LYS A 289 12.67 -32.22 2.41
C LYS A 289 11.76 -31.68 3.52
N ASP A 290 10.93 -30.70 3.27
CA ASP A 290 10.06 -30.01 4.23
C ASP A 290 10.79 -29.51 5.49
N VAL A 291 12.06 -29.08 5.34
CA VAL A 291 12.87 -28.58 6.45
C VAL A 291 12.55 -27.11 6.70
N ASN A 292 12.34 -26.76 7.96
CA ASN A 292 12.07 -25.39 8.47
C ASN A 292 10.76 -24.74 7.96
N ILE A 293 9.79 -25.50 7.43
CA ILE A 293 8.51 -24.95 6.97
C ILE A 293 7.68 -24.41 8.15
N GLU A 294 7.58 -25.17 9.24
CA GLU A 294 6.85 -24.70 10.44
C GLU A 294 7.58 -23.53 11.13
N LEU A 295 8.92 -23.53 11.13
CA LEU A 295 9.69 -22.38 11.60
C LEU A 295 9.39 -21.12 10.77
N LEU A 296 9.28 -21.28 9.44
CA LEU A 296 8.91 -20.18 8.56
C LEU A 296 7.52 -19.63 8.88
N LYS A 297 6.50 -20.46 9.05
CA LYS A 297 5.15 -20.02 9.43
C LYS A 297 5.16 -19.27 10.76
N LYS A 298 5.89 -19.78 11.74
CA LYS A 298 6.08 -19.14 13.04
C LYS A 298 6.76 -17.76 12.90
N THR A 299 7.84 -17.68 12.11
CA THR A 299 8.54 -16.42 11.88
C THR A 299 7.66 -15.39 11.15
N ILE A 300 6.85 -15.83 10.17
CA ILE A 300 5.86 -14.96 9.52
C ILE A 300 4.95 -14.35 10.59
N TRP A 301 4.38 -15.16 11.47
CA TRP A 301 3.50 -14.67 12.53
C TRP A 301 4.19 -13.69 13.49
N GLU A 302 5.38 -14.02 13.95
CA GLU A 302 6.18 -13.17 14.84
C GLU A 302 6.50 -11.80 14.20
N LYS A 303 6.90 -11.80 12.91
CA LYS A 303 7.20 -10.57 12.15
C LYS A 303 5.97 -9.72 11.83
N LEU A 304 4.80 -10.31 11.74
CA LEU A 304 3.55 -9.56 11.60
C LEU A 304 3.26 -8.71 12.84
N ASN A 305 3.87 -9.03 13.98
CA ASN A 305 3.77 -8.29 15.23
C ASN A 305 2.33 -8.02 15.65
N MET A 306 1.52 -9.07 15.69
CA MET A 306 0.10 -9.05 15.99
C MET A 306 -0.21 -9.81 17.28
N ILE A 307 -1.40 -9.56 17.82
CA ILE A 307 -2.00 -10.29 18.94
C ILE A 307 -3.37 -10.80 18.53
N ARG A 308 -3.78 -11.92 19.12
CA ARG A 308 -5.08 -12.58 18.91
C ARG A 308 -6.01 -12.23 20.05
N ILE A 309 -7.17 -11.70 19.74
CA ILE A 309 -8.19 -11.37 20.73
C ILE A 309 -9.46 -12.15 20.38
N TYR A 310 -9.93 -12.92 21.32
CA TYR A 310 -11.18 -13.66 21.18
C TYR A 310 -12.36 -12.80 21.65
N THR A 311 -13.35 -12.63 20.79
CA THR A 311 -14.57 -11.91 21.17
C THR A 311 -15.62 -12.85 21.67
N LYS A 312 -16.37 -12.42 22.69
CA LYS A 312 -17.45 -13.16 23.28
C LYS A 312 -18.72 -12.30 23.27
N GLU A 313 -19.83 -12.88 22.86
CA GLU A 313 -21.14 -12.23 23.02
C GLU A 313 -21.60 -12.31 24.49
N PRO A 314 -22.30 -11.26 25.00
CA PRO A 314 -22.86 -11.29 26.34
C PRO A 314 -23.71 -12.58 26.57
N SER A 315 -23.52 -13.18 27.75
CA SER A 315 -24.23 -14.39 28.17
C SER A 315 -23.98 -15.69 27.39
N LYS A 316 -23.10 -15.66 26.35
CA LYS A 316 -22.72 -16.88 25.63
C LYS A 316 -21.38 -17.42 26.11
N LYS A 317 -21.16 -18.73 25.95
CA LYS A 317 -19.83 -19.34 26.16
C LYS A 317 -18.84 -18.84 25.07
N VAL A 318 -17.58 -18.71 25.41
CA VAL A 318 -16.52 -18.40 24.46
C VAL A 318 -16.50 -19.46 23.38
N LYS A 319 -16.75 -19.08 22.15
CA LYS A 319 -16.38 -19.92 21.01
C LYS A 319 -14.93 -19.55 20.69
N LYS A 320 -13.99 -20.45 20.87
CA LYS A 320 -12.64 -20.32 20.32
C LYS A 320 -12.72 -20.49 18.80
N GLY A 321 -13.37 -19.53 18.13
CA GLY A 321 -13.42 -19.40 16.70
C GLY A 321 -12.30 -18.49 16.19
N ASP A 322 -12.48 -17.89 15.02
CA ASP A 322 -11.50 -16.99 14.42
C ASP A 322 -11.26 -15.76 15.32
N PRO A 323 -10.03 -15.53 15.81
CA PRO A 323 -9.73 -14.38 16.65
C PRO A 323 -9.69 -13.10 15.82
N VAL A 324 -10.01 -11.98 16.45
CA VAL A 324 -9.71 -10.66 15.89
C VAL A 324 -8.23 -10.37 16.13
N CYS A 325 -7.48 -10.15 15.07
CA CYS A 325 -6.06 -9.86 15.16
C CYS A 325 -5.79 -8.36 15.17
N LEU A 326 -5.02 -7.88 16.14
CA LEU A 326 -4.62 -6.49 16.29
C LEU A 326 -3.11 -6.35 16.18
N LYS A 327 -2.62 -5.23 15.63
CA LYS A 327 -1.19 -4.89 15.70
C LYS A 327 -0.80 -4.55 17.13
N LYS A 328 0.35 -5.02 17.63
CA LYS A 328 0.81 -4.76 19.02
C LYS A 328 0.88 -3.28 19.38
N TYR A 329 1.07 -2.39 18.43
CA TYR A 329 1.09 -0.93 18.65
C TYR A 329 -0.30 -0.27 18.58
N LYS A 330 -1.36 -1.05 18.28
CA LYS A 330 -2.77 -0.67 18.26
C LYS A 330 -3.59 -1.80 18.87
N ARG A 331 -3.51 -1.93 20.20
CA ARG A 331 -4.06 -3.07 20.93
C ARG A 331 -5.04 -2.66 22.03
N THR A 332 -5.65 -1.49 21.91
CA THR A 332 -6.65 -1.06 22.86
C THR A 332 -8.03 -1.68 22.58
N VAL A 333 -8.90 -1.66 23.59
CA VAL A 333 -10.31 -2.05 23.44
C VAL A 333 -10.99 -1.21 22.34
N LYS A 334 -10.59 0.06 22.19
CA LYS A 334 -11.06 0.94 21.12
C LYS A 334 -10.67 0.41 19.73
N ASP A 335 -9.41 -0.03 19.59
CA ASP A 335 -8.95 -0.61 18.32
C ASP A 335 -9.69 -1.91 18.01
N LEU A 336 -9.96 -2.75 19.02
CA LEU A 336 -10.79 -3.95 18.87
C LEU A 336 -12.20 -3.58 18.42
N ALA A 337 -12.85 -2.65 19.10
CA ALA A 337 -14.21 -2.22 18.79
C ALA A 337 -14.31 -1.65 17.36
N LEU A 338 -13.30 -0.86 16.90
CA LEU A 338 -13.23 -0.35 15.53
C LEU A 338 -13.08 -1.45 14.49
N ASN A 339 -12.33 -2.52 14.80
CA ASN A 339 -12.18 -3.67 13.89
C ASN A 339 -13.47 -4.48 13.78
N VAL A 340 -14.25 -4.61 14.86
CA VAL A 340 -15.54 -5.28 14.82
C VAL A 340 -16.57 -4.45 14.05
N HIS A 341 -16.82 -3.22 14.46
CA HIS A 341 -17.67 -2.26 13.75
C HIS A 341 -17.52 -0.85 14.33
N LYS A 342 -17.57 0.19 13.46
CA LYS A 342 -17.41 1.60 13.88
C LYS A 342 -18.44 2.05 14.93
N ASP A 343 -19.65 1.50 14.92
CA ASP A 343 -20.70 1.87 15.87
C ASP A 343 -20.45 1.33 17.29
N PHE A 344 -19.60 0.30 17.43
CA PHE A 344 -19.22 -0.21 18.76
C PHE A 344 -18.48 0.84 19.58
N VAL A 345 -17.66 1.68 18.95
CA VAL A 345 -17.00 2.79 19.65
C VAL A 345 -17.98 3.89 20.04
N LYS A 346 -18.95 4.23 19.16
CA LYS A 346 -19.92 5.29 19.43
C LYS A 346 -20.91 4.94 20.53
N LYS A 347 -21.32 3.67 20.57
CA LYS A 347 -22.31 3.14 21.53
C LYS A 347 -21.67 2.41 22.70
N PHE A 348 -20.33 2.48 22.84
CA PHE A 348 -19.59 1.78 23.87
C PHE A 348 -20.06 2.19 25.27
N GLU A 349 -20.31 1.20 26.11
CA GLU A 349 -20.63 1.40 27.51
C GLU A 349 -19.46 0.94 28.41
N PHE A 350 -19.08 -0.32 28.28
CA PHE A 350 -17.91 -0.92 28.91
C PHE A 350 -17.53 -2.21 28.18
N ALA A 351 -16.38 -2.78 28.53
CA ALA A 351 -16.02 -4.13 28.14
C ALA A 351 -15.67 -4.97 29.37
N ARG A 352 -15.76 -6.29 29.24
CA ARG A 352 -15.21 -7.22 30.21
C ARG A 352 -14.08 -8.00 29.58
N VAL A 353 -13.01 -8.19 30.34
CA VAL A 353 -11.84 -8.92 29.86
C VAL A 353 -11.50 -10.10 30.75
N TRP A 354 -11.07 -11.19 30.12
CA TRP A 354 -10.47 -12.38 30.73
C TRP A 354 -9.15 -12.65 30.01
N GLY A 355 -8.10 -12.92 30.73
CA GLY A 355 -6.79 -13.23 30.18
C GLY A 355 -5.67 -12.47 30.84
N LYS A 356 -4.57 -12.27 30.11
CA LYS A 356 -3.31 -11.74 30.66
C LYS A 356 -3.37 -10.25 31.01
N SER A 357 -4.18 -9.47 30.28
CA SER A 357 -4.33 -8.03 30.57
C SER A 357 -5.27 -7.74 31.76
N ALA A 358 -6.02 -8.75 32.22
CA ALA A 358 -6.95 -8.62 33.34
C ALA A 358 -6.28 -8.85 34.69
N LYS A 359 -6.58 -8.01 35.69
CA LYS A 359 -6.18 -8.24 37.10
C LYS A 359 -7.00 -9.36 37.74
N HIS A 360 -8.23 -9.55 37.32
CA HIS A 360 -9.14 -10.60 37.75
C HIS A 360 -10.11 -10.97 36.63
N ASN A 361 -10.71 -12.16 36.70
CA ASN A 361 -11.66 -12.62 35.70
C ASN A 361 -12.86 -11.68 35.55
N ALA A 362 -13.31 -11.46 34.32
CA ALA A 362 -14.43 -10.57 33.99
C ALA A 362 -14.22 -9.11 34.43
N GLN A 363 -12.99 -8.65 34.48
CA GLN A 363 -12.68 -7.25 34.84
C GLN A 363 -13.40 -6.29 33.88
N ARG A 364 -14.12 -5.32 34.46
CA ARG A 364 -14.71 -4.22 33.68
C ARG A 364 -13.64 -3.22 33.29
N ILE A 365 -13.57 -2.89 32.00
CA ILE A 365 -12.55 -2.02 31.40
C ILE A 365 -13.15 -0.99 30.46
N GLY A 366 -12.41 0.08 30.19
CA GLY A 366 -12.76 1.15 29.26
C GLY A 366 -12.06 1.00 27.90
N LEU A 367 -12.31 1.95 27.00
CA LEU A 367 -11.79 1.95 25.61
C LEU A 367 -10.26 1.99 25.53
N GLU A 368 -9.59 2.65 26.46
CA GLU A 368 -8.12 2.86 26.41
C GLU A 368 -7.33 1.73 27.08
N HIS A 369 -8.02 0.68 27.57
CA HIS A 369 -7.34 -0.49 28.15
C HIS A 369 -6.57 -1.25 27.07
N GLU A 370 -5.28 -1.53 27.33
CA GLU A 370 -4.44 -2.32 26.42
C GLU A 370 -4.67 -3.82 26.62
N LEU A 371 -4.86 -4.51 25.53
CA LEU A 371 -5.09 -5.96 25.47
C LEU A 371 -3.79 -6.72 25.24
N GLU A 372 -3.74 -7.98 25.70
CA GLU A 372 -2.65 -8.91 25.45
C GLU A 372 -3.09 -10.11 24.59
N ASP A 373 -2.10 -10.83 24.04
CA ASP A 373 -2.36 -12.00 23.20
C ASP A 373 -3.15 -13.06 23.94
N GLU A 374 -4.20 -13.57 23.29
CA GLU A 374 -5.17 -14.55 23.79
C GLU A 374 -6.17 -14.03 24.81
N ASP A 375 -6.26 -12.71 25.01
CA ASP A 375 -7.36 -12.16 25.82
C ASP A 375 -8.73 -12.44 25.20
N ILE A 376 -9.71 -12.62 26.08
CA ILE A 376 -11.12 -12.77 25.72
C ILE A 376 -11.83 -11.48 26.12
N VAL A 377 -12.54 -10.87 25.18
CA VAL A 377 -13.23 -9.59 25.40
C VAL A 377 -14.69 -9.68 25.07
N GLU A 378 -15.52 -9.20 26.00
CA GLU A 378 -16.98 -9.06 25.83
C GLU A 378 -17.29 -7.55 25.76
N LEU A 379 -17.75 -7.07 24.60
CA LEU A 379 -18.09 -5.67 24.38
C LEU A 379 -19.56 -5.42 24.73
N HIS A 380 -19.81 -4.42 25.59
CA HIS A 380 -21.15 -3.96 25.94
C HIS A 380 -21.42 -2.62 25.28
N ILE A 381 -22.54 -2.52 24.56
CA ILE A 381 -22.99 -1.33 23.85
C ILE A 381 -24.40 -0.96 24.30
N LYS A 382 -24.73 0.33 24.27
CA LYS A 382 -26.06 0.86 24.53
C LYS A 382 -27.02 0.58 23.39
#